data_4fce58beb09bbe00bd2577a2fad08320
#
_entry.id   4fce58beb09bbe00bd2577a2fad08320
#
_cell.length_a   1.000
_cell.length_b   1.000
_cell.length_c   1.000
_cell.angle_alpha   90.00
_cell.angle_beta   90.00
_cell.angle_gamma   90.00
#
_symmetry.space_group_name_H-M   'P 1'
#
loop_
_entity.id
_entity.type
_entity.pdbx_description
1 polymer ?
#
loop_
_entity_poly.entity_id
_entity_poly.type
_entity_poly.pdbx_seq_one_letter_code
_entity_poly.pdbx_strand_id
1 'polypeptide(L)'
;MLGLIHGGVSLSNDEIDVFREKFKKRVMFEIKEADNYPPEARQAWCSGIPGIAEAFAYVLDATGGLSDHDQEMLVKLFREFQHDLDLINGPADVSLCHGIAGSLAAWYRIACLLPDLHLSDDIRFEAEKLRQR
;
A
#
# COMPACT_ATOMS: atom_id res chain seq x y z
N MET A 1 1.62 -21.68 -15.66
CA MET A 1 0.42 -20.84 -15.69
C MET A 1 0.75 -19.50 -16.32
N LEU A 2 -0.04 -19.05 -17.26
CA LEU A 2 0.15 -17.74 -17.90
C LEU A 2 -0.62 -16.69 -17.12
N GLY A 3 0.06 -15.62 -16.72
CA GLY A 3 -0.58 -14.46 -16.14
C GLY A 3 -1.12 -13.54 -17.22
N LEU A 4 -2.39 -13.15 -17.12
CA LEU A 4 -2.99 -12.13 -17.97
C LEU A 4 -2.87 -10.78 -17.27
N ILE A 5 -2.14 -9.87 -17.88
CA ILE A 5 -2.14 -8.47 -17.48
C ILE A 5 -3.13 -7.72 -18.35
N HIS A 6 -3.78 -6.69 -17.82
CA HIS A 6 -4.74 -5.85 -18.54
C HIS A 6 -4.24 -5.44 -19.93
N GLY A 7 -5.08 -5.60 -20.94
CA GLY A 7 -4.73 -5.32 -22.33
C GLY A 7 -4.41 -6.56 -23.16
N GLY A 8 -4.63 -7.78 -22.63
CA GLY A 8 -4.47 -9.02 -23.37
C GLY A 8 -3.03 -9.48 -23.54
N VAL A 9 -2.08 -8.92 -22.78
CA VAL A 9 -0.69 -9.33 -22.82
C VAL A 9 -0.52 -10.55 -21.90
N SER A 10 0.00 -11.66 -22.46
CA SER A 10 0.36 -12.85 -21.69
C SER A 10 1.85 -12.88 -21.41
N LEU A 11 2.20 -13.13 -20.16
CA LEU A 11 3.59 -13.29 -19.72
C LEU A 11 3.85 -14.75 -19.30
N SER A 12 5.05 -15.24 -19.56
CA SER A 12 5.50 -16.52 -19.02
C SER A 12 5.71 -16.40 -17.51
N ASN A 13 5.76 -17.54 -16.80
CA ASN A 13 6.04 -17.55 -15.37
C ASN A 13 7.40 -16.92 -15.04
N ASP A 14 8.42 -17.19 -15.86
CA ASP A 14 9.75 -16.62 -15.68
C ASP A 14 9.74 -15.09 -15.84
N GLU A 15 9.01 -14.57 -16.82
CA GLU A 15 8.84 -13.13 -17.03
C GLU A 15 8.12 -12.46 -15.86
N ILE A 16 7.09 -13.13 -15.33
CA ILE A 16 6.35 -12.67 -14.15
C ILE A 16 7.30 -12.58 -12.94
N ASP A 17 8.08 -13.62 -12.69
CA ASP A 17 9.01 -13.68 -11.56
C ASP A 17 10.07 -12.58 -11.66
N VAL A 18 10.65 -12.36 -12.85
CA VAL A 18 11.63 -11.31 -13.06
C VAL A 18 11.01 -9.93 -12.82
N PHE A 19 9.80 -9.72 -13.33
CA PHE A 19 9.08 -8.46 -13.14
C PHE A 19 8.79 -8.18 -11.67
N ARG A 20 8.27 -9.19 -10.94
CA ARG A 20 7.98 -9.07 -9.50
C ARG A 20 9.22 -8.72 -8.71
N GLU A 21 10.34 -9.40 -8.96
CA GLU A 21 11.61 -9.14 -8.26
C GLU A 21 12.12 -7.72 -8.50
N LYS A 22 12.09 -7.26 -9.74
CA LYS A 22 12.51 -5.89 -10.07
C LYS A 22 11.59 -4.85 -9.44
N PHE A 23 10.29 -5.08 -9.50
CA PHE A 23 9.30 -4.20 -8.90
C PHE A 23 9.47 -4.14 -7.38
N LYS A 24 9.65 -5.28 -6.74
CA LYS A 24 9.87 -5.38 -5.29
C LYS A 24 11.12 -4.61 -4.85
N LYS A 25 12.22 -4.72 -5.59
CA LYS A 25 13.42 -3.94 -5.31
C LYS A 25 13.15 -2.44 -5.36
N ARG A 26 12.37 -2.00 -6.34
CA ARG A 26 11.97 -0.59 -6.45
C ARG A 26 11.09 -0.16 -5.29
N VAL A 27 10.12 -0.97 -4.92
CA VAL A 27 9.25 -0.72 -3.77
C VAL A 27 10.09 -0.56 -2.48
N MET A 28 11.02 -1.46 -2.24
CA MET A 28 11.88 -1.40 -1.05
C MET A 28 12.76 -0.16 -1.03
N PHE A 29 13.25 0.25 -2.19
CA PHE A 29 14.01 1.50 -2.32
C PHE A 29 13.15 2.71 -1.97
N GLU A 30 11.95 2.82 -2.53
CA GLU A 30 11.04 3.94 -2.28
C GLU A 30 10.61 4.01 -0.82
N ILE A 31 10.35 2.86 -0.19
CA ILE A 31 10.01 2.79 1.24
C ILE A 31 11.16 3.34 2.08
N LYS A 32 12.38 2.94 1.77
CA LYS A 32 13.57 3.41 2.49
C LYS A 32 13.78 4.91 2.33
N GLU A 33 13.57 5.43 1.13
CA GLU A 33 13.64 6.87 0.87
C GLU A 33 12.57 7.65 1.65
N ALA A 34 11.37 7.07 1.78
CA ALA A 34 10.27 7.70 2.50
C ALA A 34 10.58 7.91 4.00
N ASP A 35 11.45 7.09 4.59
CA ASP A 35 11.86 7.25 5.99
C ASP A 35 12.56 8.59 6.25
N ASN A 36 13.06 9.26 5.22
CA ASN A 36 13.69 10.57 5.33
C ASN A 36 12.69 11.73 5.39
N TYR A 37 11.39 11.46 5.24
CA TYR A 37 10.34 12.48 5.21
C TYR A 37 9.54 12.49 6.52
N PRO A 38 8.93 13.63 6.88
CA PRO A 38 8.04 13.68 8.05
C PRO A 38 6.80 12.80 7.84
N PRO A 39 6.09 12.42 8.92
CA PRO A 39 4.94 11.51 8.84
C PRO A 39 3.89 11.90 7.80
N GLU A 40 3.55 13.17 7.69
CA GLU A 40 2.54 13.66 6.73
C GLU A 40 2.95 13.38 5.28
N ALA A 41 4.20 13.63 4.93
CA ALA A 41 4.73 13.40 3.58
C ALA A 41 4.95 11.91 3.32
N ARG A 42 5.47 11.18 4.31
CA ARG A 42 5.72 9.75 4.21
C ARG A 42 4.45 8.96 3.96
N GLN A 43 3.33 9.39 4.52
CA GLN A 43 2.04 8.72 4.40
C GLN A 43 1.10 9.38 3.37
N ALA A 44 1.59 10.29 2.53
CA ALA A 44 0.80 10.83 1.43
C ALA A 44 0.61 9.79 0.34
N TRP A 45 -0.59 9.75 -0.26
CA TRP A 45 -0.88 8.77 -1.31
C TRP A 45 -0.02 8.99 -2.56
N CYS A 46 0.11 10.21 -3.02
CA CYS A 46 0.76 10.50 -4.32
C CYS A 46 2.28 10.36 -4.32
N SER A 47 2.93 10.44 -3.17
CA SER A 47 4.40 10.44 -3.08
C SER A 47 4.94 9.61 -1.93
N GLY A 48 4.08 8.95 -1.18
CA GLY A 48 4.46 8.22 0.02
C GLY A 48 4.14 6.73 -0.04
N ILE A 49 4.22 6.10 1.13
CA ILE A 49 4.10 4.66 1.30
C ILE A 49 2.74 4.10 0.85
N PRO A 50 1.59 4.72 1.17
CA PRO A 50 0.30 4.13 0.77
C PRO A 50 0.14 3.94 -0.73
N GLY A 51 0.57 4.90 -1.54
CA GLY A 51 0.50 4.77 -3.00
C GLY A 51 1.44 3.68 -3.53
N ILE A 52 2.65 3.59 -2.97
CA ILE A 52 3.62 2.54 -3.31
C ILE A 52 3.08 1.16 -2.93
N ALA A 53 2.52 1.04 -1.73
CA ALA A 53 1.92 -0.22 -1.25
C ALA A 53 0.73 -0.63 -2.11
N GLU A 54 -0.10 0.32 -2.53
CA GLU A 54 -1.24 0.06 -3.42
C GLU A 54 -0.77 -0.45 -4.79
N ALA A 55 0.21 0.20 -5.40
CA ALA A 55 0.78 -0.26 -6.67
C ALA A 55 1.35 -1.68 -6.53
N PHE A 56 2.05 -1.96 -5.43
CA PHE A 56 2.59 -3.29 -5.16
C PHE A 56 1.48 -4.33 -5.00
N ALA A 57 0.40 -4.00 -4.29
CA ALA A 57 -0.75 -4.88 -4.13
C ALA A 57 -1.39 -5.24 -5.48
N TYR A 58 -1.53 -4.28 -6.39
CA TYR A 58 -2.04 -4.53 -7.74
C TYR A 58 -1.13 -5.47 -8.52
N VAL A 59 0.19 -5.30 -8.43
CA VAL A 59 1.16 -6.18 -9.09
C VAL A 59 1.08 -7.60 -8.51
N LEU A 60 0.98 -7.75 -7.20
CA LEU A 60 0.85 -9.05 -6.55
C LEU A 60 -0.43 -9.75 -6.99
N ASP A 61 -1.55 -9.05 -6.98
CA ASP A 61 -2.84 -9.61 -7.41
C ASP A 61 -2.79 -10.05 -8.88
N ALA A 62 -2.25 -9.21 -9.76
CA ALA A 62 -2.17 -9.50 -11.20
C ALA A 62 -1.21 -10.64 -11.54
N THR A 63 -0.20 -10.90 -10.71
CA THR A 63 0.89 -11.84 -11.01
C THR A 63 0.86 -13.11 -10.17
N GLY A 64 -0.27 -13.48 -9.60
CA GLY A 64 -0.45 -14.77 -8.94
C GLY A 64 -0.53 -14.72 -7.42
N GLY A 65 -0.65 -13.54 -6.85
CA GLY A 65 -0.93 -13.39 -5.43
C GLY A 65 0.30 -13.19 -4.56
N LEU A 66 0.06 -13.24 -3.25
CA LEU A 66 1.00 -12.80 -2.25
C LEU A 66 1.69 -13.99 -1.56
N SER A 67 3.01 -13.89 -1.37
CA SER A 67 3.76 -14.81 -0.52
C SER A 67 3.63 -14.38 0.95
N ASP A 68 4.01 -15.28 1.87
CA ASP A 68 4.02 -14.96 3.30
C ASP A 68 4.88 -13.74 3.61
N HIS A 69 6.03 -13.63 2.96
CA HIS A 69 6.92 -12.47 3.12
C HIS A 69 6.28 -11.17 2.63
N ASP A 70 5.60 -11.20 1.48
CA ASP A 70 4.89 -10.03 0.94
C ASP A 70 3.76 -9.61 1.87
N GLN A 71 3.03 -10.58 2.43
CA GLN A 71 1.98 -10.35 3.41
C GLN A 71 2.52 -9.65 4.67
N GLU A 72 3.59 -10.17 5.23
CA GLU A 72 4.25 -9.59 6.40
C GLU A 72 4.70 -8.15 6.13
N MET A 73 5.27 -7.90 4.96
CA MET A 73 5.71 -6.57 4.57
C MET A 73 4.56 -5.58 4.49
N LEU A 74 3.46 -5.94 3.82
CA LEU A 74 2.29 -5.07 3.68
C LEU A 74 1.63 -4.78 5.02
N VAL A 75 1.50 -5.79 5.88
CA VAL A 75 0.96 -5.61 7.24
C VAL A 75 1.85 -4.68 8.05
N LYS A 76 3.17 -4.85 7.98
CA LYS A 76 4.13 -3.98 8.66
C LYS A 76 3.98 -2.52 8.19
N LEU A 77 3.87 -2.29 6.89
CA LEU A 77 3.66 -0.95 6.34
C LEU A 77 2.36 -0.33 6.84
N PHE A 78 1.31 -1.11 6.95
CA PHE A 78 0.05 -0.63 7.51
C PHE A 78 0.19 -0.26 9.00
N ARG A 79 0.91 -1.06 9.79
CA ARG A 79 1.16 -0.73 11.21
C ARG A 79 1.98 0.54 11.36
N GLU A 80 2.95 0.76 10.50
CA GLU A 80 3.70 2.01 10.45
C GLU A 80 2.80 3.20 10.09
N PHE A 81 1.86 3.01 9.16
CA PHE A 81 0.85 4.00 8.83
C PHE A 81 0.00 4.37 10.05
N GLN A 82 -0.50 3.38 10.79
CA GLN A 82 -1.26 3.63 12.02
C GLN A 82 -0.44 4.42 13.04
N HIS A 83 0.82 4.07 13.22
CA HIS A 83 1.72 4.78 14.13
C HIS A 83 1.92 6.23 13.68
N ASP A 84 2.16 6.46 12.41
CA ASP A 84 2.35 7.81 11.87
C ASP A 84 1.09 8.68 12.01
N LEU A 85 -0.11 8.08 11.88
CA LEU A 85 -1.36 8.81 12.11
C LEU A 85 -1.44 9.37 13.53
N ASP A 86 -0.93 8.66 14.52
CA ASP A 86 -0.91 9.12 15.91
C ASP A 86 0.08 10.26 16.12
N LEU A 87 1.09 10.39 15.25
CA LEU A 87 2.09 11.46 15.31
C LEU A 87 1.64 12.74 14.59
N ILE A 88 0.65 12.65 13.71
CA ILE A 88 0.15 13.80 12.95
C ILE A 88 -0.78 14.62 13.85
N ASN A 89 -0.35 15.83 14.19
CA ASN A 89 -1.07 16.75 15.06
C ASN A 89 -1.87 17.79 14.25
N GLY A 90 -3.01 18.21 14.82
CA GLY A 90 -3.84 19.26 14.25
C GLY A 90 -4.98 18.74 13.38
N PRO A 91 -5.70 19.65 12.69
CA PRO A 91 -6.77 19.27 11.78
C PRO A 91 -6.22 18.38 10.68
N ALA A 92 -6.89 17.25 10.45
CA ALA A 92 -6.46 16.32 9.40
C ALA A 92 -6.71 16.95 8.03
N ASP A 93 -5.68 16.94 7.19
CA ASP A 93 -5.88 17.17 5.76
C ASP A 93 -6.62 15.98 5.19
N VAL A 94 -7.84 16.21 4.73
CA VAL A 94 -8.71 15.16 4.17
C VAL A 94 -8.64 15.08 2.65
N SER A 95 -7.67 15.75 2.03
CA SER A 95 -7.49 15.68 0.59
C SER A 95 -7.12 14.26 0.14
N LEU A 96 -7.46 13.93 -1.12
CA LEU A 96 -7.16 12.60 -1.65
C LEU A 96 -5.68 12.42 -1.98
N CYS A 97 -5.00 13.48 -2.39
CA CYS A 97 -3.60 13.37 -2.84
C CYS A 97 -2.61 13.35 -1.67
N HIS A 98 -2.73 14.28 -0.75
CA HIS A 98 -1.76 14.48 0.32
C HIS A 98 -2.30 14.19 1.71
N GLY A 99 -3.61 14.01 1.85
CA GLY A 99 -4.27 13.90 3.13
C GLY A 99 -4.52 12.46 3.59
N ILE A 100 -4.95 12.33 4.83
CA ILE A 100 -5.23 11.04 5.48
C ILE A 100 -6.35 10.28 4.75
N ALA A 101 -7.34 10.99 4.21
CA ALA A 101 -8.45 10.34 3.49
C ALA A 101 -7.96 9.57 2.26
N GLY A 102 -7.04 10.13 1.48
CA GLY A 102 -6.45 9.45 0.33
C GLY A 102 -5.62 8.24 0.73
N SER A 103 -4.87 8.36 1.81
CA SER A 103 -4.08 7.26 2.36
C SER A 103 -4.95 6.11 2.86
N LEU A 104 -6.02 6.42 3.59
CA LEU A 104 -6.99 5.41 4.03
C LEU A 104 -7.70 4.74 2.85
N ALA A 105 -8.05 5.51 1.82
CA ALA A 105 -8.66 4.96 0.61
C ALA A 105 -7.72 3.98 -0.10
N ALA A 106 -6.42 4.28 -0.15
CA ALA A 106 -5.41 3.38 -0.70
C ALA A 106 -5.34 2.06 0.09
N TRP A 107 -5.28 2.13 1.41
CA TRP A 107 -5.27 0.94 2.26
C TRP A 107 -6.58 0.15 2.17
N TYR A 108 -7.70 0.82 2.03
CA TYR A 108 -8.98 0.16 1.78
C TYR A 108 -8.96 -0.64 0.48
N ARG A 109 -8.45 -0.06 -0.61
CA ARG A 109 -8.32 -0.77 -1.89
C ARG A 109 -7.38 -1.97 -1.79
N ILE A 110 -6.27 -1.84 -1.07
CA ILE A 110 -5.36 -2.95 -0.79
C ILE A 110 -6.10 -4.08 -0.06
N ALA A 111 -6.87 -3.75 0.97
CA ALA A 111 -7.63 -4.75 1.72
C ALA A 111 -8.67 -5.46 0.86
N CYS A 112 -9.29 -4.76 -0.09
CA CYS A 112 -10.24 -5.35 -1.03
C CYS A 112 -9.55 -6.29 -2.03
N LEU A 113 -8.36 -5.92 -2.51
CA LEU A 113 -7.56 -6.75 -3.42
C LEU A 113 -6.99 -7.98 -2.74
N LEU A 114 -6.57 -7.84 -1.50
CA LEU A 114 -5.83 -8.85 -0.76
C LEU A 114 -6.50 -9.12 0.59
N PRO A 115 -7.70 -9.74 0.61
CA PRO A 115 -8.47 -9.94 1.84
C PRO A 115 -7.74 -10.79 2.89
N ASP A 116 -6.78 -11.60 2.49
CA ASP A 116 -5.97 -12.42 3.40
C ASP A 116 -5.06 -11.60 4.31
N LEU A 117 -4.89 -10.31 4.05
CA LEU A 117 -4.17 -9.40 4.95
C LEU A 117 -4.96 -9.12 6.23
N HIS A 118 -6.27 -9.32 6.24
CA HIS A 118 -7.16 -9.11 7.41
C HIS A 118 -7.07 -7.69 7.99
N LEU A 119 -7.01 -6.67 7.11
CA LEU A 119 -6.86 -5.27 7.54
C LEU A 119 -8.18 -4.49 7.61
N SER A 120 -9.30 -5.06 7.18
CA SER A 120 -10.56 -4.33 7.01
C SER A 120 -11.07 -3.70 8.31
N ASP A 121 -11.00 -4.41 9.44
CA ASP A 121 -11.47 -3.89 10.73
C ASP A 121 -10.57 -2.76 11.23
N ASP A 122 -9.27 -2.88 11.06
CA ASP A 122 -8.32 -1.86 11.46
C ASP A 122 -8.48 -0.59 10.62
N ILE A 123 -8.73 -0.74 9.32
CA ILE A 123 -8.99 0.40 8.42
C ILE A 123 -10.28 1.11 8.82
N ARG A 124 -11.31 0.37 9.15
CA ARG A 124 -12.58 0.94 9.64
C ARG A 124 -12.36 1.72 10.94
N PHE A 125 -11.56 1.18 11.84
CA PHE A 125 -11.20 1.84 13.09
C PHE A 125 -10.49 3.19 12.84
N GLU A 126 -9.52 3.22 11.94
CA GLU A 126 -8.81 4.45 11.59
C GLU A 126 -9.73 5.47 10.90
N ALA A 127 -10.63 5.01 10.04
CA ALA A 127 -11.61 5.88 9.38
C ALA A 127 -12.56 6.52 10.41
N GLU A 128 -12.99 5.77 11.40
CA GLU A 128 -13.84 6.30 12.49
C GLU A 128 -13.09 7.34 13.32
N LYS A 129 -11.83 7.12 13.62
CA LYS A 129 -10.98 8.12 14.29
C LYS A 129 -10.87 9.40 13.47
N LEU A 130 -10.70 9.29 12.16
CA LEU A 130 -10.64 10.45 11.26
C LEU A 130 -11.93 11.24 11.30
N ARG A 131 -13.08 10.57 11.33
CA ARG A 131 -14.39 11.22 11.41
C ARG A 131 -14.55 12.06 12.67
N GLN A 132 -13.88 11.70 13.75
CA GLN A 132 -13.98 12.37 15.06
C GLN A 132 -12.99 13.54 15.22
N ARG A 133 -12.09 13.76 14.28
CA ARG A 133 -11.09 14.83 14.34
C ARG A 133 -11.73 16.23 14.10
#